data_33b1e98274639db01fcc5774ab89e31c
#
_entry.id   33b1e98274639db01fcc5774ab89e31c
#
_cell.length_a   1.000
_cell.length_b   1.000
_cell.length_c   1.000
_cell.angle_alpha   90.00
_cell.angle_beta   90.00
_cell.angle_gamma   90.00
#
_symmetry.space_group_name_H-M   'P 1'
#
loop_
_entity.id
_entity.type
_entity.pdbx_description
1 polymer ?
#
loop_
_entity_poly.entity_id
_entity_poly.type
_entity_poly.pdbx_seq_one_letter_code
_entity_poly.pdbx_strand_id
1 'polypeptide(L)'
;MSGLTLRSIKKSYGTVDVIRGVDLAVEPGEFCVFVGPSGCGKSTLLRMIAGLEDISSGDLMIGSQRMNEVDASNRGIAMVFQSYALYPHMTVQENMGFALRFVGLADAEIKARVSRAAETLGLAHLMHRRPKDLSGGQRQRVAIGRAIVREPEVFLFDEPLSNLDAELRVHMRLEIARLHKEMKATVVYVTHDQVEAMTLAD
;
A
#
# COMPACT_ATOMS: atom_id res chain seq x y z
N MET A 1 3.68 -3.04 15.15
CA MET A 1 3.83 -3.59 13.79
C MET A 1 3.54 -5.07 13.87
N SER A 2 2.75 -5.55 12.94
CA SER A 2 2.33 -6.95 12.93
C SER A 2 2.89 -7.64 11.69
N GLY A 3 3.26 -8.91 11.84
CA GLY A 3 3.59 -9.77 10.71
C GLY A 3 2.31 -10.22 9.98
N LEU A 4 2.48 -10.76 8.78
CA LEU A 4 1.42 -11.28 7.94
C LEU A 4 1.63 -12.78 7.74
N THR A 5 0.60 -13.58 7.91
CA THR A 5 0.69 -15.03 7.64
C THR A 5 -0.47 -15.48 6.77
N LEU A 6 -0.16 -16.15 5.67
CA LEU A 6 -1.08 -16.84 4.78
C LEU A 6 -0.93 -18.35 4.97
N ARG A 7 -2.02 -19.07 5.17
CA ARG A 7 -2.05 -20.52 5.31
C ARG A 7 -2.99 -21.11 4.29
N SER A 8 -2.44 -21.82 3.30
CA SER A 8 -3.16 -22.53 2.24
C SER A 8 -4.24 -21.68 1.57
N ILE A 9 -3.91 -20.40 1.34
CA ILE A 9 -4.84 -19.42 0.74
C ILE A 9 -5.19 -19.82 -0.68
N LYS A 10 -6.48 -19.92 -0.97
CA LYS A 10 -7.03 -20.21 -2.32
C LYS A 10 -8.04 -19.16 -2.74
N LYS A 11 -8.10 -18.94 -4.05
CA LYS A 11 -9.12 -18.11 -4.70
C LYS A 11 -9.59 -18.73 -5.98
N SER A 12 -10.89 -18.92 -6.08
CA SER A 12 -11.57 -19.39 -7.28
C SER A 12 -12.67 -18.42 -7.69
N TYR A 13 -12.82 -18.19 -8.98
CA TYR A 13 -13.94 -17.47 -9.58
C TYR A 13 -14.75 -18.47 -10.42
N GLY A 14 -15.87 -18.94 -9.86
CA GLY A 14 -16.63 -20.05 -10.45
C GLY A 14 -15.75 -21.29 -10.56
N THR A 15 -15.47 -21.73 -11.79
CA THR A 15 -14.64 -22.93 -12.07
C THR A 15 -13.16 -22.62 -12.29
N VAL A 16 -12.74 -21.35 -12.22
CA VAL A 16 -11.35 -20.94 -12.49
C VAL A 16 -10.60 -20.73 -11.19
N ASP A 17 -9.58 -21.54 -10.94
CA ASP A 17 -8.67 -21.38 -9.80
C ASP A 17 -7.55 -20.40 -10.14
N VAL A 18 -7.59 -19.22 -9.50
CA VAL A 18 -6.59 -18.16 -9.68
C VAL A 18 -5.45 -18.31 -8.66
N ILE A 19 -5.77 -18.60 -7.39
CA ILE A 19 -4.79 -18.90 -6.35
C ILE A 19 -5.03 -20.33 -5.87
N ARG A 20 -3.99 -21.18 -5.92
CA ARG A 20 -4.12 -22.63 -5.74
C ARG A 20 -3.59 -23.17 -4.43
N GLY A 21 -3.38 -22.31 -3.45
CA GLY A 21 -2.82 -22.64 -2.15
C GLY A 21 -1.48 -21.93 -1.98
N VAL A 22 -1.50 -20.80 -1.26
CA VAL A 22 -0.31 -20.02 -0.93
C VAL A 22 -0.09 -20.07 0.57
N ASP A 23 1.11 -20.49 0.96
CA ASP A 23 1.62 -20.41 2.30
C ASP A 23 2.75 -19.36 2.31
N LEU A 24 2.66 -18.39 3.21
CA LEU A 24 3.62 -17.30 3.31
C LEU A 24 3.63 -16.77 4.74
N ALA A 25 4.81 -16.49 5.27
CA ALA A 25 4.99 -15.71 6.47
C ALA A 25 5.86 -14.49 6.14
N VAL A 26 5.40 -13.31 6.54
CA VAL A 26 6.14 -12.05 6.44
C VAL A 26 6.33 -11.54 7.86
N GLU A 27 7.59 -11.38 8.26
CA GLU A 27 7.94 -10.96 9.61
C GLU A 27 7.58 -9.48 9.86
N PRO A 28 7.37 -9.06 11.11
CA PRO A 28 7.14 -7.67 11.44
C PRO A 28 8.29 -6.77 10.95
N GLY A 29 7.98 -5.80 10.09
CA GLY A 29 8.95 -4.86 9.52
C GLY A 29 9.67 -5.36 8.27
N GLU A 30 9.37 -6.55 7.76
CA GLU A 30 9.93 -7.11 6.53
C GLU A 30 9.32 -6.46 5.28
N PHE A 31 10.14 -6.31 4.23
CA PHE A 31 9.73 -5.88 2.90
C PHE A 31 9.59 -7.09 1.96
N CYS A 32 8.38 -7.62 1.84
CA CYS A 32 8.07 -8.77 1.00
C CYS A 32 7.66 -8.33 -0.41
N VAL A 33 8.24 -8.92 -1.46
CA VAL A 33 7.92 -8.59 -2.85
C VAL A 33 7.30 -9.78 -3.58
N PHE A 34 6.12 -9.56 -4.18
CA PHE A 34 5.52 -10.50 -5.11
C PHE A 34 5.92 -10.12 -6.54
N VAL A 35 6.76 -10.92 -7.16
CA VAL A 35 7.23 -10.73 -8.54
C VAL A 35 6.75 -11.87 -9.44
N GLY A 36 6.42 -11.55 -10.69
CA GLY A 36 5.97 -12.56 -11.66
C GLY A 36 5.23 -11.94 -12.84
N PRO A 37 4.87 -12.76 -13.86
CA PRO A 37 4.19 -12.28 -15.05
C PRO A 37 2.80 -11.73 -14.75
N SER A 38 2.27 -10.92 -15.68
CA SER A 38 0.91 -10.40 -15.57
C SER A 38 -0.11 -11.55 -15.57
N GLY A 39 -1.17 -11.41 -14.78
CA GLY A 39 -2.25 -12.40 -14.70
C GLY A 39 -1.98 -13.62 -13.81
N CYS A 40 -0.83 -13.74 -13.13
CA CYS A 40 -0.55 -14.89 -12.25
C CYS A 40 -1.18 -14.78 -10.85
N GLY A 41 -2.02 -13.78 -10.59
CA GLY A 41 -2.77 -13.66 -9.33
C GLY A 41 -2.17 -12.75 -8.25
N LYS A 42 -1.03 -12.06 -8.48
CA LYS A 42 -0.38 -11.18 -7.48
C LYS A 42 -1.32 -10.12 -6.92
N SER A 43 -1.93 -9.31 -7.79
CA SER A 43 -2.87 -8.27 -7.37
C SER A 43 -4.14 -8.85 -6.73
N THR A 44 -4.57 -10.05 -7.15
CA THR A 44 -5.68 -10.76 -6.49
C THR A 44 -5.30 -11.12 -5.06
N LEU A 45 -4.13 -11.69 -4.85
CA LEU A 45 -3.62 -12.03 -3.51
C LEU A 45 -3.48 -10.77 -2.65
N LEU A 46 -2.94 -9.68 -3.21
CA LEU A 46 -2.82 -8.40 -2.51
C LEU A 46 -4.18 -7.85 -2.10
N ARG A 47 -5.19 -7.92 -2.99
CA ARG A 47 -6.56 -7.48 -2.69
C ARG A 47 -7.25 -8.35 -1.64
N MET A 48 -6.97 -9.65 -1.61
CA MET A 48 -7.45 -10.54 -0.54
C MET A 48 -6.85 -10.14 0.82
N ILE A 49 -5.55 -9.81 0.86
CA ILE A 49 -4.90 -9.29 2.07
C ILE A 49 -5.56 -7.97 2.49
N ALA A 50 -5.84 -7.08 1.56
CA ALA A 50 -6.50 -5.80 1.81
C ALA A 50 -7.97 -5.93 2.27
N GLY A 51 -8.62 -7.08 2.06
CA GLY A 51 -10.06 -7.26 2.30
C GLY A 51 -10.95 -6.65 1.21
N LEU A 52 -10.38 -6.41 0.03
CA LEU A 52 -11.09 -5.95 -1.16
C LEU A 52 -11.55 -7.09 -2.06
N GLU A 53 -11.15 -8.31 -1.72
CA GLU A 53 -11.50 -9.55 -2.41
C GLU A 53 -11.63 -10.68 -1.38
N ASP A 54 -12.67 -11.49 -1.49
CA ASP A 54 -12.93 -12.59 -0.56
C ASP A 54 -11.95 -13.75 -0.79
N ILE A 55 -11.54 -14.39 0.30
CA ILE A 55 -10.74 -15.61 0.31
C ILE A 55 -11.69 -16.81 0.14
N SER A 56 -11.43 -17.69 -0.85
CA SER A 56 -12.26 -18.88 -1.07
C SER A 56 -11.99 -19.97 -0.02
N SER A 57 -10.74 -20.16 0.41
CA SER A 57 -10.35 -21.03 1.52
C SER A 57 -8.95 -20.70 2.00
N GLY A 58 -8.60 -21.20 3.19
CA GLY A 58 -7.35 -20.89 3.88
C GLY A 58 -7.51 -19.76 4.90
N ASP A 59 -6.45 -19.43 5.62
CA ASP A 59 -6.47 -18.45 6.70
C ASP A 59 -5.47 -17.32 6.45
N LEU A 60 -5.95 -16.09 6.58
CA LEU A 60 -5.16 -14.86 6.60
C LEU A 60 -5.07 -14.34 8.02
N MET A 61 -3.85 -14.16 8.52
CA MET A 61 -3.57 -13.59 9.82
C MET A 61 -2.77 -12.29 9.71
N ILE A 62 -3.09 -11.28 10.50
CA ILE A 62 -2.26 -10.11 10.76
C ILE A 62 -1.98 -10.10 12.26
N GLY A 63 -0.71 -10.25 12.62
CA GLY A 63 -0.34 -10.55 14.01
C GLY A 63 -1.02 -11.84 14.49
N SER A 64 -1.77 -11.75 15.59
CA SER A 64 -2.53 -12.88 16.14
C SER A 64 -3.99 -12.95 15.67
N GLN A 65 -4.47 -11.98 14.88
CA GLN A 65 -5.87 -11.88 14.49
C GLN A 65 -6.11 -12.49 13.11
N ARG A 66 -7.14 -13.35 13.01
CA ARG A 66 -7.64 -13.86 11.73
C ARG A 66 -8.47 -12.77 11.03
N MET A 67 -8.17 -12.53 9.75
CA MET A 67 -8.70 -11.39 8.98
C MET A 67 -9.77 -11.76 7.94
N ASN A 68 -10.06 -13.04 7.74
CA ASN A 68 -10.95 -13.47 6.65
C ASN A 68 -12.31 -12.75 6.64
N GLU A 69 -12.91 -12.55 7.81
CA GLU A 69 -14.23 -11.93 7.99
C GLU A 69 -14.15 -10.46 8.44
N VAL A 70 -12.92 -9.90 8.53
CA VAL A 70 -12.72 -8.52 8.96
C VAL A 70 -12.82 -7.59 7.75
N ASP A 71 -13.67 -6.57 7.83
CA ASP A 71 -13.79 -5.54 6.79
C ASP A 71 -12.47 -4.84 6.52
N ALA A 72 -12.22 -4.47 5.27
CA ALA A 72 -11.00 -3.78 4.84
C ALA A 72 -10.65 -2.54 5.68
N SER A 73 -11.67 -1.78 6.12
CA SER A 73 -11.50 -0.60 6.96
C SER A 73 -10.90 -0.89 8.34
N ASN A 74 -11.06 -2.12 8.85
CA ASN A 74 -10.71 -2.53 10.20
C ASN A 74 -9.46 -3.43 10.26
N ARG A 75 -8.80 -3.70 9.12
CA ARG A 75 -7.62 -4.58 9.05
C ARG A 75 -6.31 -3.92 9.47
N GLY A 76 -6.30 -2.62 9.78
CA GLY A 76 -5.05 -1.90 10.07
C GLY A 76 -4.11 -1.76 8.87
N ILE A 77 -4.63 -1.84 7.65
CA ILE A 77 -3.87 -1.83 6.39
C ILE A 77 -4.04 -0.49 5.67
N ALA A 78 -3.00 -0.06 4.95
CA ALA A 78 -3.10 0.95 3.93
C ALA A 78 -2.60 0.42 2.58
N MET A 79 -3.32 0.75 1.50
CA MET A 79 -3.01 0.31 0.16
C MET A 79 -2.74 1.49 -0.78
N VAL A 80 -1.65 1.38 -1.54
CA VAL A 80 -1.29 2.28 -2.64
C VAL A 80 -1.56 1.56 -3.96
N PHE A 81 -2.47 2.11 -4.75
CA PHE A 81 -2.91 1.53 -6.02
C PHE A 81 -2.03 1.99 -7.19
N GLN A 82 -1.97 1.19 -8.24
CA GLN A 82 -1.29 1.50 -9.49
C GLN A 82 -1.74 2.85 -10.10
N SER A 83 -3.04 3.17 -10.03
CA SER A 83 -3.62 4.43 -10.53
C SER A 83 -3.51 5.60 -9.55
N TYR A 84 -2.80 5.42 -8.42
CA TYR A 84 -2.73 6.34 -7.28
C TYR A 84 -4.07 6.56 -6.56
N ALA A 85 -5.20 6.41 -7.23
CA ALA A 85 -6.57 6.58 -6.74
C ALA A 85 -6.79 7.90 -5.96
N LEU A 86 -6.18 8.99 -6.40
CA LEU A 86 -6.34 10.32 -5.79
C LEU A 86 -7.71 10.91 -6.14
N TYR A 87 -8.30 11.62 -5.19
CA TYR A 87 -9.54 12.37 -5.40
C TYR A 87 -9.23 13.63 -6.21
N PRO A 88 -9.69 13.74 -7.48
CA PRO A 88 -9.25 14.79 -8.39
C PRO A 88 -9.71 16.20 -8.02
N HIS A 89 -10.81 16.29 -7.28
CA HIS A 89 -11.40 17.55 -6.80
C HIS A 89 -10.80 18.06 -5.49
N MET A 90 -10.02 17.23 -4.79
CA MET A 90 -9.36 17.56 -3.53
C MET A 90 -7.93 18.03 -3.73
N THR A 91 -7.47 18.93 -2.87
CA THR A 91 -6.06 19.32 -2.75
C THR A 91 -5.19 18.17 -2.22
N VAL A 92 -3.86 18.32 -2.25
CA VAL A 92 -2.91 17.37 -1.63
C VAL A 92 -3.23 17.18 -0.14
N GLN A 93 -3.41 18.28 0.59
CA GLN A 93 -3.75 18.26 2.01
C GLN A 93 -5.04 17.49 2.27
N GLU A 94 -6.09 17.76 1.49
CA GLU A 94 -7.38 17.08 1.63
C GLU A 94 -7.29 15.60 1.28
N ASN A 95 -6.58 15.24 0.21
CA ASN A 95 -6.34 13.84 -0.16
C ASN A 95 -5.64 13.07 0.97
N MET A 96 -4.58 13.64 1.56
CA MET A 96 -3.85 12.97 2.64
C MET A 96 -4.69 12.85 3.91
N GLY A 97 -5.42 13.90 4.29
CA GLY A 97 -6.21 13.94 5.53
C GLY A 97 -7.59 13.27 5.44
N PHE A 98 -8.05 12.90 4.24
CA PHE A 98 -9.43 12.46 4.02
C PHE A 98 -9.84 11.28 4.91
N ALA A 99 -9.04 10.21 4.92
CA ALA A 99 -9.35 9.01 5.69
C ALA A 99 -9.40 9.24 7.20
N LEU A 100 -8.60 10.19 7.72
CA LEU A 100 -8.53 10.49 9.15
C LEU A 100 -9.82 11.16 9.69
N ARG A 101 -10.58 11.83 8.82
CA ARG A 101 -11.87 12.42 9.19
C ARG A 101 -12.91 11.36 9.53
N PHE A 102 -12.87 10.19 8.90
CA PHE A 102 -13.81 9.09 9.16
C PHE A 102 -13.53 8.35 10.47
N VAL A 103 -12.31 8.41 10.99
CA VAL A 103 -11.98 7.81 12.30
C VAL A 103 -12.16 8.78 13.47
N GLY A 104 -12.74 9.95 13.22
CA GLY A 104 -13.16 10.89 14.26
C GLY A 104 -12.01 11.66 14.94
N LEU A 105 -10.85 11.77 14.29
CA LEU A 105 -9.73 12.57 14.81
C LEU A 105 -10.05 14.07 14.76
N ALA A 106 -9.56 14.82 15.74
CA ALA A 106 -9.68 16.27 15.77
C ALA A 106 -8.91 16.92 14.61
N ASP A 107 -9.42 18.01 14.04
CA ASP A 107 -8.81 18.72 12.92
C ASP A 107 -7.34 19.12 13.17
N ALA A 108 -7.01 19.49 14.39
CA ALA A 108 -5.64 19.82 14.79
C ALA A 108 -4.70 18.62 14.68
N GLU A 109 -5.15 17.43 15.06
CA GLU A 109 -4.38 16.19 14.96
C GLU A 109 -4.23 15.76 13.51
N ILE A 110 -5.31 15.83 12.72
CA ILE A 110 -5.27 15.57 11.27
C ILE A 110 -4.23 16.46 10.59
N LYS A 111 -4.28 17.76 10.88
CA LYS A 111 -3.32 18.73 10.33
C LYS A 111 -1.89 18.39 10.72
N ALA A 112 -1.64 18.03 11.98
CA ALA A 112 -0.32 17.67 12.47
C ALA A 112 0.23 16.40 11.77
N ARG A 113 -0.57 15.32 11.64
CA ARG A 113 -0.17 14.09 10.96
C ARG A 113 0.10 14.34 9.47
N VAL A 114 -0.78 15.09 8.80
CA VAL A 114 -0.63 15.44 7.38
C VAL A 114 0.62 16.29 7.15
N SER A 115 0.90 17.28 8.01
CA SER A 115 2.11 18.12 7.90
C SER A 115 3.38 17.29 8.04
N ARG A 116 3.48 16.41 9.05
CA ARG A 116 4.63 15.51 9.23
C ARG A 116 4.87 14.61 8.01
N ALA A 117 3.81 13.97 7.51
CA ALA A 117 3.92 13.14 6.32
C ALA A 117 4.32 13.95 5.07
N ALA A 118 3.80 15.17 4.92
CA ALA A 118 4.14 16.07 3.82
C ALA A 118 5.62 16.53 3.88
N GLU A 119 6.15 16.79 5.06
CA GLU A 119 7.58 17.10 5.24
C GLU A 119 8.47 15.93 4.87
N THR A 120 8.16 14.72 5.39
CA THR A 120 8.90 13.49 5.08
C THR A 120 8.96 13.21 3.58
N LEU A 121 7.86 13.48 2.85
CA LEU A 121 7.73 13.24 1.41
C LEU A 121 8.09 14.43 0.52
N GLY A 122 8.57 15.55 1.11
CA GLY A 122 8.91 16.76 0.35
C GLY A 122 7.70 17.42 -0.34
N LEU A 123 6.49 17.26 0.21
CA LEU A 123 5.24 17.77 -0.36
C LEU A 123 4.74 19.09 0.26
N ALA A 124 5.41 19.61 1.28
CA ALA A 124 4.94 20.77 2.05
C ALA A 124 4.57 21.99 1.17
N HIS A 125 5.35 22.25 0.10
CA HIS A 125 5.12 23.34 -0.84
C HIS A 125 3.99 23.10 -1.84
N LEU A 126 3.42 21.86 -1.88
CA LEU A 126 2.38 21.45 -2.83
C LEU A 126 1.00 21.24 -2.18
N MET A 127 0.87 21.46 -0.87
CA MET A 127 -0.31 21.10 -0.09
C MET A 127 -1.63 21.68 -0.62
N HIS A 128 -1.59 22.84 -1.26
CA HIS A 128 -2.75 23.53 -1.84
C HIS A 128 -3.05 23.13 -3.29
N ARG A 129 -2.15 22.38 -3.96
CA ARG A 129 -2.34 21.93 -5.34
C ARG A 129 -3.31 20.76 -5.44
N ARG A 130 -3.89 20.58 -6.62
CA ARG A 130 -4.74 19.43 -6.96
C ARG A 130 -3.96 18.40 -7.78
N PRO A 131 -4.41 17.15 -7.86
CA PRO A 131 -3.73 16.09 -8.61
C PRO A 131 -3.39 16.43 -10.07
N LYS A 132 -4.24 17.21 -10.76
CA LYS A 132 -4.02 17.67 -12.13
C LYS A 132 -2.78 18.58 -12.29
N ASP A 133 -2.38 19.26 -11.21
CA ASP A 133 -1.27 20.23 -11.20
C ASP A 133 0.05 19.59 -10.71
N LEU A 134 0.08 18.24 -10.58
CA LEU A 134 1.20 17.48 -10.06
C LEU A 134 1.84 16.61 -11.15
N SER A 135 3.17 16.41 -11.06
CA SER A 135 3.87 15.38 -11.84
C SER A 135 3.49 13.96 -11.41
N GLY A 136 3.85 12.95 -12.21
CA GLY A 136 3.61 11.53 -11.86
C GLY A 136 4.18 11.16 -10.50
N GLY A 137 5.47 11.48 -10.24
CA GLY A 137 6.11 11.21 -8.95
C GLY A 137 5.51 11.99 -7.79
N GLN A 138 5.05 13.24 -8.02
CA GLN A 138 4.35 14.00 -6.98
C GLN A 138 3.01 13.34 -6.63
N ARG A 139 2.23 12.87 -7.63
CA ARG A 139 1.01 12.10 -7.39
C ARG A 139 1.28 10.81 -6.60
N GLN A 140 2.34 10.10 -6.96
CA GLN A 140 2.79 8.91 -6.24
C GLN A 140 3.08 9.22 -4.75
N ARG A 141 3.87 10.26 -4.47
CA ARG A 141 4.16 10.68 -3.09
C ARG A 141 2.88 11.05 -2.33
N VAL A 142 1.92 11.71 -2.96
CA VAL A 142 0.63 12.01 -2.32
C VAL A 142 -0.14 10.72 -1.98
N ALA A 143 -0.12 9.71 -2.85
CA ALA A 143 -0.75 8.41 -2.59
C ALA A 143 -0.08 7.66 -1.43
N ILE A 144 1.25 7.69 -1.37
CA ILE A 144 2.03 7.16 -0.24
C ILE A 144 1.71 7.96 1.05
N GLY A 145 1.67 9.29 0.98
CA GLY A 145 1.34 10.16 2.11
C GLY A 145 -0.05 9.87 2.69
N ARG A 146 -1.04 9.63 1.82
CA ARG A 146 -2.39 9.21 2.22
C ARG A 146 -2.39 7.86 2.97
N ALA A 147 -1.46 6.98 2.64
CA ALA A 147 -1.28 5.71 3.34
C ALA A 147 -0.58 5.91 4.70
N ILE A 148 0.50 6.69 4.73
CA ILE A 148 1.35 6.93 5.91
C ILE A 148 0.58 7.60 7.05
N VAL A 149 -0.25 8.59 6.77
CA VAL A 149 -0.99 9.35 7.81
C VAL A 149 -1.91 8.48 8.67
N ARG A 150 -2.27 7.28 8.17
CA ARG A 150 -3.09 6.29 8.89
C ARG A 150 -2.28 5.47 9.90
N GLU A 151 -0.95 5.52 9.83
CA GLU A 151 -0.04 4.73 10.67
C GLU A 151 -0.42 3.23 10.66
N PRO A 152 -0.53 2.59 9.47
CA PRO A 152 -1.01 1.23 9.36
C PRO A 152 0.00 0.22 9.89
N GLU A 153 -0.47 -0.99 10.26
CA GLU A 153 0.37 -2.11 10.65
C GLU A 153 1.07 -2.76 9.45
N VAL A 154 0.38 -2.79 8.30
CA VAL A 154 0.88 -3.36 7.04
C VAL A 154 0.60 -2.41 5.89
N PHE A 155 1.62 -2.15 5.07
CA PHE A 155 1.49 -1.41 3.81
C PHE A 155 1.40 -2.36 2.61
N LEU A 156 0.47 -2.10 1.71
CA LEU A 156 0.30 -2.84 0.47
C LEU A 156 0.54 -1.93 -0.73
N PHE A 157 1.37 -2.36 -1.68
CA PHE A 157 1.66 -1.64 -2.91
C PHE A 157 1.31 -2.49 -4.12
N ASP A 158 0.34 -2.05 -4.95
CA ASP A 158 -0.07 -2.71 -6.19
C ASP A 158 0.56 -2.02 -7.40
N GLU A 159 1.71 -2.48 -7.85
CA GLU A 159 2.50 -1.94 -8.98
C GLU A 159 2.66 -0.41 -8.95
N PRO A 160 3.11 0.18 -7.83
CA PRO A 160 3.01 1.63 -7.63
C PRO A 160 3.88 2.45 -8.58
N LEU A 161 4.92 1.87 -9.18
CA LEU A 161 5.87 2.58 -10.06
C LEU A 161 5.64 2.33 -11.55
N SER A 162 4.67 1.49 -11.93
CA SER A 162 4.43 1.09 -13.31
C SER A 162 4.08 2.25 -14.27
N ASN A 163 3.46 3.31 -13.77
CA ASN A 163 3.02 4.48 -14.54
C ASN A 163 4.08 5.61 -14.60
N LEU A 164 5.31 5.35 -14.15
CA LEU A 164 6.39 6.32 -14.14
C LEU A 164 7.40 6.03 -15.27
N ASP A 165 8.05 7.09 -15.78
CA ASP A 165 9.20 6.94 -16.65
C ASP A 165 10.40 6.30 -15.93
N ALA A 166 11.40 5.85 -16.68
CA ALA A 166 12.51 5.07 -16.14
C ALA A 166 13.35 5.84 -15.10
N GLU A 167 13.61 7.13 -15.33
CA GLU A 167 14.41 7.96 -14.42
C GLU A 167 13.67 8.19 -13.11
N LEU A 168 12.39 8.56 -13.19
CA LEU A 168 11.55 8.80 -12.03
C LEU A 168 11.30 7.51 -11.23
N ARG A 169 11.20 6.36 -11.90
CA ARG A 169 11.08 5.04 -11.26
C ARG A 169 12.28 4.72 -10.37
N VAL A 170 13.51 4.97 -10.86
CA VAL A 170 14.74 4.79 -10.05
C VAL A 170 14.69 5.67 -8.79
N HIS A 171 14.33 6.93 -8.95
CA HIS A 171 14.23 7.88 -7.83
C HIS A 171 13.19 7.44 -6.80
N MET A 172 11.98 7.08 -7.25
CA MET A 172 10.90 6.66 -6.37
C MET A 172 11.18 5.34 -5.65
N ARG A 173 11.89 4.42 -6.27
CA ARG A 173 12.33 3.17 -5.66
C ARG A 173 13.25 3.42 -4.45
N LEU A 174 14.26 4.30 -4.62
CA LEU A 174 15.16 4.69 -3.52
C LEU A 174 14.39 5.38 -2.39
N GLU A 175 13.38 6.19 -2.74
CA GLU A 175 12.53 6.86 -1.76
C GLU A 175 11.67 5.88 -0.96
N ILE A 176 11.06 4.88 -1.62
CA ILE A 176 10.30 3.80 -0.95
C ILE A 176 11.21 3.00 -0.02
N ALA A 177 12.42 2.62 -0.46
CA ALA A 177 13.39 1.92 0.38
C ALA A 177 13.79 2.74 1.61
N ARG A 178 14.01 4.05 1.44
CA ARG A 178 14.31 4.96 2.55
C ARG A 178 13.15 5.05 3.54
N LEU A 179 11.93 5.25 3.03
CA LEU A 179 10.72 5.34 3.86
C LEU A 179 10.50 4.04 4.66
N HIS A 180 10.70 2.88 4.05
CA HIS A 180 10.61 1.59 4.75
C HIS A 180 11.59 1.53 5.93
N LYS A 181 12.87 1.90 5.72
CA LYS A 181 13.89 1.92 6.79
C LYS A 181 13.54 2.87 7.94
N GLU A 182 12.96 4.03 7.62
CA GLU A 182 12.54 5.02 8.62
C GLU A 182 11.31 4.55 9.41
N MET A 183 10.34 3.94 8.74
CA MET A 183 9.07 3.54 9.34
C MET A 183 9.10 2.15 9.95
N LYS A 184 10.02 1.29 9.51
CA LYS A 184 10.11 -0.14 9.87
C LYS A 184 8.79 -0.90 9.73
N ALA A 185 7.92 -0.46 8.81
CA ALA A 185 6.60 -1.03 8.60
C ALA A 185 6.70 -2.35 7.82
N THR A 186 5.80 -3.28 8.10
CA THR A 186 5.64 -4.49 7.28
C THR A 186 5.07 -4.09 5.92
N VAL A 187 5.71 -4.52 4.83
CA VAL A 187 5.36 -4.14 3.46
C VAL A 187 5.11 -5.38 2.61
N VAL A 188 4.02 -5.37 1.83
CA VAL A 188 3.82 -6.30 0.71
C VAL A 188 3.74 -5.48 -0.58
N TYR A 189 4.65 -5.76 -1.49
CA TYR A 189 4.83 -5.00 -2.72
C TYR A 189 4.66 -5.89 -3.94
N VAL A 190 3.78 -5.52 -4.86
CA VAL A 190 3.56 -6.23 -6.13
C VAL A 190 4.27 -5.49 -7.24
N THR A 191 5.04 -6.22 -8.05
CA THR A 191 5.68 -5.70 -9.26
C THR A 191 5.83 -6.80 -10.32
N HIS A 192 5.98 -6.38 -11.57
CA HIS A 192 6.46 -7.24 -12.67
C HIS A 192 7.93 -6.94 -13.02
N ASP A 193 8.55 -5.95 -12.38
CA ASP A 193 9.94 -5.55 -12.60
C ASP A 193 10.88 -6.27 -11.62
N GLN A 194 11.78 -7.10 -12.18
CA GLN A 194 12.75 -7.86 -11.38
C GLN A 194 13.76 -6.95 -10.66
N VAL A 195 14.09 -5.79 -11.26
CA VAL A 195 15.03 -4.84 -10.66
C VAL A 195 14.42 -4.20 -9.41
N GLU A 196 13.12 -3.90 -9.44
CA GLU A 196 12.41 -3.44 -8.24
C GLU A 196 12.45 -4.51 -7.15
N ALA A 197 12.13 -5.76 -7.49
CA ALA A 197 12.13 -6.86 -6.55
C ALA A 197 13.52 -7.06 -5.89
N MET A 198 14.58 -7.11 -6.68
CA MET A 198 15.95 -7.32 -6.18
C MET A 198 16.52 -6.13 -5.38
N THR A 199 15.91 -4.97 -5.51
CA THR A 199 16.39 -3.74 -4.82
C THR A 199 15.64 -3.45 -3.53
N LEU A 200 14.37 -3.86 -3.45
CA LEU A 200 13.46 -3.51 -2.36
C LEU A 200 13.24 -4.65 -1.35
N ALA A 201 13.32 -5.91 -1.81
CA ALA A 201 13.09 -7.08 -0.94
C ALA A 201 14.22 -7.23 0.09
N ASP A 202 13.85 -7.63 1.31
CA ASP A 202 14.77 -8.06 2.38
C ASP A 202 15.32 -9.47 2.13
#